data_17ea12b72f3193a71e9619995a778fea
#
_entry.id   17ea12b72f3193a71e9619995a778fea
#
_cell.length_a   1.000
_cell.length_b   1.000
_cell.length_c   1.000
_cell.angle_alpha   90.00
_cell.angle_beta   90.00
_cell.angle_gamma   90.00
#
_symmetry.space_group_name_H-M   'P 1'
#
loop_
_entity.id
_entity.type
_entity.pdbx_description
1 polymer ?
#
loop_
_entity_poly.entity_id
_entity_poly.type
_entity_poly.pdbx_seq_one_letter_code
_entity_poly.pdbx_strand_id
1 'polypeptide(L)'
;MSRGLALLAAGLLLCGTARAEGPDTGAHGPLIRVEPAGFDFGAVVAGRTLRKEFRLRNAGDQPLLLQRVRTSCGCTVGKLARTSLEPGAATALVVSLTTGSSRGHLVKSVVVPSNDTKTPLLEIRIEATVEAPPAK
;
A
#
# COMPACT_ATOMS: atom_id res chain seq x y z
N MET A 1 -79.04 -9.46 9.49
CA MET A 1 -78.20 -10.58 9.02
C MET A 1 -77.33 -10.08 7.89
N SER A 2 -76.14 -9.80 8.18
CA SER A 2 -75.08 -9.72 7.17
C SER A 2 -73.73 -9.55 7.85
N ARG A 3 -72.96 -10.57 7.75
CA ARG A 3 -71.66 -10.66 8.37
C ARG A 3 -70.65 -10.07 7.42
N GLY A 4 -70.12 -8.91 7.75
CA GLY A 4 -68.97 -8.34 7.05
C GLY A 4 -67.68 -8.95 7.55
N LEU A 5 -67.05 -9.72 6.74
CA LEU A 5 -65.73 -10.30 7.00
C LEU A 5 -64.67 -9.28 6.63
N ALA A 6 -64.05 -8.69 7.64
CA ALA A 6 -62.91 -7.81 7.44
C ALA A 6 -61.62 -8.63 7.22
N LEU A 7 -61.14 -8.60 6.01
CA LEU A 7 -59.84 -9.14 5.67
C LEU A 7 -58.75 -8.13 6.09
N LEU A 8 -58.06 -8.43 7.16
CA LEU A 8 -56.81 -7.75 7.51
C LEU A 8 -55.69 -8.23 6.62
N ALA A 9 -55.35 -7.42 5.64
CA ALA A 9 -54.12 -7.62 4.87
C ALA A 9 -52.93 -7.20 5.75
N ALA A 10 -52.24 -8.17 6.32
CA ALA A 10 -50.98 -7.94 6.96
C ALA A 10 -49.91 -7.65 5.91
N GLY A 11 -49.64 -6.37 5.70
CA GLY A 11 -48.49 -5.96 4.93
C GLY A 11 -47.17 -6.33 5.64
N LEU A 12 -46.54 -7.37 5.17
CA LEU A 12 -45.21 -7.75 5.60
C LEU A 12 -44.22 -6.76 5.00
N LEU A 13 -43.86 -5.74 5.78
CA LEU A 13 -42.77 -4.86 5.44
C LEU A 13 -41.48 -5.67 5.57
N LEU A 14 -40.97 -6.16 4.47
CA LEU A 14 -39.57 -6.63 4.39
C LEU A 14 -38.70 -5.39 4.55
N CYS A 15 -38.30 -5.13 5.79
CA CYS A 15 -37.20 -4.22 6.06
C CYS A 15 -35.93 -4.90 5.57
N GLY A 16 -35.55 -4.63 4.32
CA GLY A 16 -34.28 -5.03 3.78
C GLY A 16 -33.18 -4.33 4.57
N THR A 17 -32.60 -5.04 5.52
CA THR A 17 -31.38 -4.60 6.16
C THR A 17 -30.29 -4.62 5.08
N ALA A 18 -30.04 -3.48 4.50
CA ALA A 18 -28.85 -3.29 3.72
C ALA A 18 -27.67 -3.54 4.65
N ARG A 19 -27.02 -4.68 4.50
CA ARG A 19 -25.73 -4.92 5.12
C ARG A 19 -24.74 -3.96 4.46
N ALA A 20 -24.37 -2.95 5.20
CA ALA A 20 -23.17 -2.22 4.86
C ALA A 20 -22.02 -3.22 4.98
N GLU A 21 -21.50 -3.67 3.84
CA GLU A 21 -20.24 -4.41 3.85
C GLU A 21 -19.15 -3.42 4.27
N GLY A 22 -18.82 -3.45 5.56
CA GLY A 22 -17.68 -2.74 6.07
C GLY A 22 -16.40 -3.34 5.50
N PRO A 23 -15.36 -2.51 5.28
CA PRO A 23 -14.09 -3.01 4.76
C PRO A 23 -13.52 -4.07 5.70
N ASP A 24 -13.21 -5.23 5.15
CA ASP A 24 -12.48 -6.34 5.77
C ASP A 24 -12.86 -6.65 7.22
N THR A 25 -13.90 -7.45 7.39
CA THR A 25 -14.26 -8.04 8.68
C THR A 25 -13.22 -9.07 9.12
N GLY A 26 -12.17 -8.65 9.81
CA GLY A 26 -11.19 -9.58 10.36
C GLY A 26 -9.82 -8.99 10.67
N ALA A 27 -9.50 -7.81 10.21
CA ALA A 27 -8.24 -7.14 10.53
C ALA A 27 -8.42 -6.26 11.76
N HIS A 28 -8.16 -6.81 12.93
CA HIS A 28 -8.04 -6.03 14.17
C HIS A 28 -6.59 -5.58 14.29
N GLY A 29 -6.39 -4.27 14.37
CA GLY A 29 -5.09 -3.65 14.50
C GLY A 29 -4.68 -2.86 13.24
N PRO A 30 -3.47 -2.27 13.27
CA PRO A 30 -2.93 -1.57 12.12
C PRO A 30 -2.61 -2.55 10.99
N LEU A 31 -2.88 -2.16 9.77
CA LEU A 31 -2.63 -2.99 8.59
C LEU A 31 -2.03 -2.14 7.48
N ILE A 32 -0.78 -2.42 7.15
CA ILE A 32 -0.06 -1.71 6.09
C ILE A 32 -0.38 -2.28 4.72
N ARG A 33 -0.68 -1.40 3.77
CA ARG A 33 -0.82 -1.71 2.35
C ARG A 33 0.04 -0.78 1.54
N VAL A 34 0.58 -1.27 0.45
CA VAL A 34 1.41 -0.49 -0.48
C VAL A 34 0.92 -0.66 -1.91
N GLU A 35 0.92 0.43 -2.65
CA GLU A 35 0.62 0.44 -4.08
C GLU A 35 1.62 1.31 -4.83
N PRO A 36 2.25 0.77 -5.88
CA PRO A 36 2.31 -0.65 -6.26
C PRO A 36 3.16 -1.47 -5.27
N ALA A 37 3.04 -2.79 -5.28
CA ALA A 37 3.79 -3.69 -4.37
C ALA A 37 5.28 -3.75 -4.70
N GLY A 38 5.67 -3.35 -5.89
CA GLY A 38 7.03 -3.25 -6.37
C GLY A 38 7.05 -2.45 -7.66
N PHE A 39 8.22 -2.15 -8.18
CA PHE A 39 8.35 -1.39 -9.40
C PHE A 39 9.61 -1.76 -10.18
N ASP A 40 9.46 -1.94 -11.48
CA ASP A 40 10.55 -2.12 -12.41
C ASP A 40 10.70 -0.86 -13.28
N PHE A 41 11.84 -0.20 -13.17
CA PHE A 41 12.13 0.97 -13.99
C PHE A 41 12.44 0.61 -15.45
N GLY A 42 12.66 -0.68 -15.74
CA GLY A 42 13.06 -1.14 -17.07
C GLY A 42 14.49 -0.79 -17.39
N ALA A 43 14.76 -0.58 -18.67
CA ALA A 43 16.09 -0.21 -19.15
C ALA A 43 16.40 1.26 -18.82
N VAL A 44 17.47 1.49 -18.09
CA VAL A 44 17.91 2.82 -17.64
C VAL A 44 19.41 2.97 -17.91
N VAL A 45 19.85 4.20 -18.10
CA VAL A 45 21.26 4.50 -18.33
C VAL A 45 21.97 4.66 -16.98
N ALA A 46 23.23 4.19 -16.90
CA ALA A 46 24.07 4.37 -15.71
C ALA A 46 24.30 5.85 -15.42
N GLY A 47 24.55 6.17 -14.14
CA GLY A 47 24.76 7.53 -13.67
C GLY A 47 23.50 8.35 -13.49
N ARG A 48 22.33 7.70 -13.45
CA ARG A 48 21.04 8.36 -13.28
C ARG A 48 20.49 8.14 -11.87
N THR A 49 19.70 9.10 -11.41
CA THR A 49 18.87 8.94 -10.20
C THR A 49 17.42 8.75 -10.63
N LEU A 50 16.87 7.60 -10.24
CA LEU A 50 15.51 7.22 -10.54
C LEU A 50 14.65 7.46 -9.31
N ARG A 51 13.43 7.92 -9.51
CA ARG A 51 12.47 8.15 -8.42
C ARG A 51 11.16 7.47 -8.70
N LYS A 52 10.59 6.89 -7.66
CA LYS A 52 9.24 6.32 -7.70
C LYS A 52 8.54 6.63 -6.38
N GLU A 53 7.31 7.07 -6.50
CA GLU A 53 6.43 7.28 -5.37
C GLU A 53 5.55 6.05 -5.17
N PHE A 54 5.53 5.56 -3.93
CA PHE A 54 4.65 4.49 -3.49
C PHE A 54 3.63 5.06 -2.52
N ARG A 55 2.43 4.57 -2.60
CA ARG A 55 1.39 4.94 -1.66
C ARG A 55 1.27 3.89 -0.58
N LEU A 56 1.52 4.29 0.67
CA LEU A 56 1.29 3.46 1.85
C LEU A 56 -0.03 3.86 2.48
N ARG A 57 -0.84 2.88 2.83
CA ARG A 57 -2.14 3.10 3.44
C ARG A 57 -2.32 2.21 4.66
N ASN A 58 -3.00 2.75 5.67
CA ASN A 58 -3.48 1.96 6.79
C ASN A 58 -4.88 1.42 6.47
N ALA A 59 -4.95 0.13 6.17
CA ALA A 59 -6.21 -0.58 5.90
C ALA A 59 -6.80 -1.24 7.13
N GLY A 60 -6.19 -1.04 8.31
CA GLY A 60 -6.66 -1.56 9.58
C GLY A 60 -7.63 -0.64 10.30
N ASP A 61 -7.95 -0.99 11.52
CA ASP A 61 -8.87 -0.26 12.41
C ASP A 61 -8.16 0.46 13.56
N GLN A 62 -6.83 0.42 13.60
CA GLN A 62 -6.00 1.08 14.60
C GLN A 62 -4.90 1.92 13.93
N PRO A 63 -4.34 2.93 14.62
CA PRO A 63 -3.26 3.73 14.06
C PRO A 63 -2.06 2.89 13.65
N LEU A 64 -1.57 3.13 12.44
CA LEU A 64 -0.38 2.49 11.89
C LEU A 64 0.83 3.41 12.13
N LEU A 65 1.83 2.90 12.85
CA LEU A 65 3.07 3.61 13.12
C LEU A 65 4.16 3.06 12.20
N LEU A 66 4.75 3.94 11.40
CA LEU A 66 5.83 3.62 10.49
C LEU A 66 7.16 4.02 11.12
N GLN A 67 8.13 3.14 11.03
CA GLN A 67 9.48 3.38 11.50
C GLN A 67 10.39 3.81 10.34
N ARG A 68 11.65 4.08 10.67
CA ARG A 68 12.63 4.49 9.68
C ARG A 68 12.77 3.47 8.56
N VAL A 69 12.61 3.94 7.34
CA VAL A 69 12.78 3.12 6.13
C VAL A 69 14.22 2.61 6.03
N ARG A 70 14.36 1.34 5.72
CA ARG A 70 15.66 0.70 5.49
C ARG A 70 15.79 0.31 4.03
N THR A 71 16.98 0.38 3.52
CA THR A 71 17.28 0.02 2.13
C THR A 71 18.42 -0.98 2.08
N SER A 72 18.45 -1.80 1.04
CA SER A 72 19.49 -2.84 0.87
C SER A 72 20.87 -2.29 0.56
N CYS A 73 20.98 -1.04 0.13
CA CYS A 73 22.26 -0.38 -0.09
C CYS A 73 22.14 1.14 0.03
N GLY A 74 23.26 1.84 0.18
CA GLY A 74 23.31 3.30 0.26
C GLY A 74 22.94 4.03 -1.04
N CYS A 75 22.82 3.29 -2.16
CA CYS A 75 22.39 3.85 -3.44
C CYS A 75 20.87 4.01 -3.55
N THR A 76 20.13 3.50 -2.59
CA THR A 76 18.68 3.61 -2.52
C THR A 76 18.29 4.38 -1.27
N VAL A 77 17.44 5.37 -1.42
CA VAL A 77 16.94 6.19 -0.31
C VAL A 77 15.42 6.17 -0.32
N GLY A 78 14.84 5.88 0.82
CA GLY A 78 13.39 5.95 1.00
C GLY A 78 13.02 7.09 1.95
N LYS A 79 12.06 7.92 1.58
CA LYS A 79 11.58 9.03 2.39
C LYS A 79 10.07 8.97 2.56
N LEU A 80 9.63 8.92 3.81
CA LEU A 80 8.22 8.95 4.18
C LEU A 80 7.77 10.40 4.44
N ALA A 81 6.59 10.75 3.94
CA ALA A 81 5.98 12.04 4.24
C ALA A 81 5.37 12.08 5.64
N ARG A 82 4.85 10.94 6.12
CA ARG A 82 4.29 10.78 7.46
C ARG A 82 4.71 9.45 8.06
N THR A 83 4.82 9.41 9.39
CA THR A 83 5.18 8.20 10.13
C THR A 83 4.04 7.63 10.95
N SER A 84 2.89 8.31 10.99
CA SER A 84 1.69 7.83 11.68
C SER A 84 0.48 8.00 10.76
N LEU A 85 -0.28 6.92 10.59
CA LEU A 85 -1.47 6.88 9.76
C LEU A 85 -2.67 6.41 10.57
N GLU A 86 -3.69 7.24 10.66
CA GLU A 86 -4.99 6.84 11.18
C GLU A 86 -5.64 5.80 10.26
N PRO A 87 -6.62 5.01 10.75
CA PRO A 87 -7.34 4.07 9.90
C PRO A 87 -7.89 4.73 8.63
N GLY A 88 -7.56 4.17 7.47
CA GLY A 88 -7.94 4.70 6.17
C GLY A 88 -7.03 5.79 5.62
N ALA A 89 -6.10 6.33 6.41
CA ALA A 89 -5.17 7.35 5.96
C ALA A 89 -4.04 6.76 5.11
N ALA A 90 -3.45 7.59 4.27
CA ALA A 90 -2.36 7.21 3.38
C ALA A 90 -1.23 8.24 3.43
N THR A 91 -0.03 7.80 3.07
CA THR A 91 1.14 8.65 2.92
C THR A 91 1.94 8.25 1.68
N ALA A 92 2.74 9.17 1.19
CA ALA A 92 3.67 8.90 0.11
C ALA A 92 5.01 8.41 0.66
N LEU A 93 5.55 7.37 0.03
CA LEU A 93 6.93 6.93 0.19
C LEU A 93 7.66 7.22 -1.12
N VAL A 94 8.57 8.15 -1.11
CA VAL A 94 9.40 8.44 -2.28
C VAL A 94 10.68 7.63 -2.17
N VAL A 95 10.90 6.79 -3.16
CA VAL A 95 12.12 5.98 -3.26
C VAL A 95 12.98 6.52 -4.39
N SER A 96 14.24 6.79 -4.07
CA SER A 96 15.24 7.24 -5.04
C SER A 96 16.31 6.16 -5.18
N LEU A 97 16.61 5.77 -6.40
CA LEU A 97 17.66 4.80 -6.74
C LEU A 97 18.69 5.47 -7.63
N THR A 98 19.93 5.50 -7.16
CA THR A 98 21.05 6.01 -7.96
C THR A 98 21.76 4.84 -8.61
N THR A 99 21.82 4.81 -9.93
CA THR A 99 22.42 3.71 -10.68
C THR A 99 23.96 3.76 -10.67
N GLY A 100 24.55 4.94 -10.55
CA GLY A 100 26.00 5.10 -10.46
C GLY A 100 26.76 4.37 -11.57
N SER A 101 27.74 3.58 -11.18
CA SER A 101 28.54 2.73 -12.10
C SER A 101 27.96 1.32 -12.28
N SER A 102 26.75 1.06 -11.77
CA SER A 102 26.10 -0.25 -11.86
C SER A 102 25.83 -0.63 -13.31
N ARG A 103 25.83 -1.94 -13.58
CA ARG A 103 25.55 -2.54 -14.88
C ARG A 103 24.65 -3.76 -14.69
N GLY A 104 23.81 -4.02 -15.69
CA GLY A 104 22.96 -5.18 -15.74
C GLY A 104 21.71 -5.05 -14.85
N HIS A 105 21.12 -6.17 -14.52
CA HIS A 105 19.87 -6.21 -13.75
C HIS A 105 20.12 -5.92 -12.27
N LEU A 106 19.51 -4.85 -11.77
CA LEU A 106 19.57 -4.47 -10.38
C LEU A 106 18.26 -4.83 -9.69
N VAL A 107 18.36 -5.44 -8.52
CA VAL A 107 17.25 -5.67 -7.61
C VAL A 107 17.59 -5.05 -6.27
N LYS A 108 16.74 -4.16 -5.80
CA LYS A 108 16.91 -3.49 -4.51
C LYS A 108 15.64 -3.64 -3.68
N SER A 109 15.81 -3.77 -2.40
CA SER A 109 14.70 -3.86 -1.44
C SER A 109 14.63 -2.62 -0.57
N VAL A 110 13.44 -2.12 -0.40
CA VAL A 110 13.11 -1.06 0.56
C VAL A 110 12.21 -1.68 1.62
N VAL A 111 12.63 -1.62 2.86
CA VAL A 111 11.89 -2.19 3.98
C VAL A 111 11.30 -1.07 4.82
N VAL A 112 9.99 -1.13 5.03
CA VAL A 112 9.26 -0.20 5.89
C VAL A 112 8.81 -0.95 7.14
N PRO A 113 9.51 -0.77 8.27
CA PRO A 113 9.06 -1.36 9.53
C PRO A 113 7.84 -0.62 10.07
N SER A 114 6.93 -1.37 10.67
CA SER A 114 5.71 -0.81 11.24
C SER A 114 5.22 -1.63 12.44
N ASN A 115 4.18 -1.15 13.10
CA ASN A 115 3.50 -1.87 14.17
C ASN A 115 2.43 -2.85 13.67
N ASP A 116 2.35 -3.11 12.37
CA ASP A 116 1.50 -4.16 11.82
C ASP A 116 2.00 -5.52 12.31
N THR A 117 1.13 -6.27 12.97
CA THR A 117 1.48 -7.59 13.53
C THR A 117 1.60 -8.68 12.47
N LYS A 118 0.93 -8.52 11.33
CA LYS A 118 0.97 -9.48 10.23
C LYS A 118 2.13 -9.19 9.28
N THR A 119 2.44 -7.93 9.05
CA THR A 119 3.51 -7.50 8.15
C THR A 119 4.37 -6.45 8.85
N PRO A 120 5.12 -6.83 9.90
CA PRO A 120 5.92 -5.88 10.65
C PRO A 120 7.06 -5.26 9.85
N LEU A 121 7.51 -5.96 8.79
CA LEU A 121 8.54 -5.51 7.86
C LEU A 121 7.99 -5.59 6.44
N LEU A 122 7.40 -4.52 5.94
CA LEU A 122 6.94 -4.45 4.57
C LEU A 122 8.12 -4.28 3.63
N GLU A 123 8.33 -5.23 2.75
CA GLU A 123 9.37 -5.17 1.73
C GLU A 123 8.79 -4.73 0.39
N ILE A 124 9.41 -3.71 -0.21
CA ILE A 124 9.09 -3.22 -1.54
C ILE A 124 10.27 -3.53 -2.44
N ARG A 125 10.03 -4.30 -3.48
CA ARG A 125 11.06 -4.68 -4.45
C ARG A 125 11.12 -3.69 -5.59
N ILE A 126 12.33 -3.23 -5.89
CA ILE A 126 12.61 -2.29 -6.97
C ILE A 126 13.63 -2.91 -7.91
N GLU A 127 13.33 -2.88 -9.18
CA GLU A 127 14.17 -3.45 -10.23
C GLU A 127 14.51 -2.41 -11.27
N ALA A 128 15.67 -2.56 -11.88
CA ALA A 128 16.09 -1.76 -13.02
C ALA A 128 17.14 -2.55 -13.82
N THR A 129 17.16 -2.38 -15.13
CA THR A 129 18.22 -2.91 -15.98
C THR A 129 19.09 -1.75 -16.40
N VAL A 130 20.32 -1.71 -15.91
CA VAL A 130 21.24 -0.60 -16.14
C VAL A 130 22.09 -0.88 -17.36
N GLU A 131 22.01 0.01 -18.33
CA GLU A 131 22.78 -0.04 -19.56
C GLU A 131 23.96 0.92 -19.52
N ALA A 132 24.99 0.64 -20.29
CA ALA A 132 26.10 1.55 -20.45
C ALA A 132 25.62 2.87 -21.06
N PRO A 133 26.20 4.03 -20.67
CA PRO A 133 25.89 5.27 -21.36
C PRO A 133 26.29 5.15 -22.85
N PRO A 134 25.55 5.82 -23.75
CA PRO A 134 25.88 5.77 -25.16
C PRO A 134 27.31 6.29 -25.39
N ALA A 135 28.03 5.61 -26.22
CA ALA A 135 29.38 6.05 -26.63
C ALA A 135 29.30 7.43 -27.28
N LYS A 136 30.17 8.33 -26.87
CA LYS A 136 30.28 9.64 -27.54
C LYS A 136 30.93 9.50 -28.89
#